data_4180d92ebf902a82b8a3a6e77f84e78a
#
_entry.id   4180d92ebf902a82b8a3a6e77f84e78a
#
_cell.length_a   1.000
_cell.length_b   1.000
_cell.length_c   1.000
_cell.angle_alpha   90.00
_cell.angle_beta   90.00
_cell.angle_gamma   90.00
#
_symmetry.space_group_name_H-M   'P 1'
#
loop_
_entity.id
_entity.type
_entity.pdbx_description
1 polymer ?
#
loop_
_entity_poly.entity_id
_entity_poly.type
_entity_poly.pdbx_seq_one_letter_code
_entity_poly.pdbx_strand_id
1 'polypeptide(L)'
;MSAAAGLALTILLVGASVHAADDATPSAGPSSQSHLPIPRFVSLKSDKVNVRKGPSTDQAIVWVFARAGLPVEIIAESDNWRRVRDSEGADGWVWHSMLSGRRTVLIAPWTKPPENVPLYARKSTGASTVAELAPGVLGNLLSCDGEWCELSIDDYSGFVQQDKLWGVYKDEVVK
;
A
#
# COMPACT_ATOMS: atom_id res chain seq x y z
N MET A 1 56.97 26.92 77.41
CA MET A 1 55.58 27.40 77.58
C MET A 1 55.03 27.71 76.16
N SER A 2 54.47 26.80 75.53
CA SER A 2 53.81 27.07 74.23
C SER A 2 52.71 26.05 74.00
N ALA A 3 51.47 26.51 74.00
CA ALA A 3 50.29 25.73 73.75
C ALA A 3 50.11 25.55 72.25
N ALA A 4 50.04 24.32 71.78
CA ALA A 4 49.64 24.04 70.41
C ALA A 4 48.14 23.74 70.35
N ALA A 5 47.39 24.58 69.67
CA ALA A 5 45.96 24.39 69.35
C ALA A 5 45.82 23.49 68.14
N GLY A 6 45.24 22.30 68.36
CA GLY A 6 44.84 21.43 67.25
C GLY A 6 43.51 21.86 66.57
N LEU A 7 43.57 22.11 65.30
CA LEU A 7 42.35 22.43 64.47
C LEU A 7 41.83 21.10 63.89
N ALA A 8 40.67 20.68 64.37
CA ALA A 8 39.93 19.53 63.80
C ALA A 8 39.16 19.95 62.55
N LEU A 9 39.56 19.44 61.38
CA LEU A 9 38.87 19.65 60.10
C LEU A 9 37.78 18.60 59.97
N THR A 10 36.55 19.00 60.13
CA THR A 10 35.38 18.15 59.90
C THR A 10 35.04 18.16 58.40
N ILE A 11 35.27 17.04 57.73
CA ILE A 11 34.90 16.88 56.33
C ILE A 11 33.43 16.44 56.29
N LEU A 12 32.52 17.32 55.80
CA LEU A 12 31.14 16.97 55.43
C LEU A 12 31.18 16.24 54.09
N LEU A 13 30.83 14.94 54.06
CA LEU A 13 30.50 14.23 52.87
C LEU A 13 29.08 14.61 52.43
N VAL A 14 28.98 15.41 51.37
CA VAL A 14 27.72 15.64 50.68
C VAL A 14 27.46 14.44 49.77
N GLY A 15 26.53 13.56 50.16
CA GLY A 15 26.06 12.45 49.33
C GLY A 15 25.26 12.99 48.15
N ALA A 16 25.79 12.94 46.95
CA ALA A 16 25.06 13.20 45.71
C ALA A 16 24.17 11.99 45.42
N SER A 17 22.86 12.16 45.61
CA SER A 17 21.86 11.18 45.14
C SER A 17 21.80 11.23 43.63
N VAL A 18 22.37 10.23 42.98
CA VAL A 18 22.19 9.99 41.53
C VAL A 18 20.75 9.51 41.33
N HIS A 19 19.86 10.38 40.84
CA HIS A 19 18.59 9.95 40.33
C HIS A 19 18.83 9.25 39.00
N ALA A 20 18.66 7.92 39.00
CA ALA A 20 18.52 7.17 37.77
C ALA A 20 17.29 7.71 37.04
N ALA A 21 17.50 8.40 35.94
CA ALA A 21 16.42 8.69 34.99
C ALA A 21 15.95 7.33 34.45
N ASP A 22 14.72 6.95 34.77
CA ASP A 22 14.03 5.87 34.08
C ASP A 22 13.93 6.26 32.60
N ASP A 23 14.82 5.67 31.82
CA ASP A 23 14.78 5.71 30.37
C ASP A 23 13.57 4.85 29.96
N ALA A 24 12.38 5.47 30.00
CA ALA A 24 11.18 4.87 29.48
C ALA A 24 11.34 4.75 27.97
N THR A 25 11.94 3.66 27.54
CA THR A 25 11.90 3.23 26.14
C THR A 25 10.43 3.21 25.73
N PRO A 26 10.01 4.03 24.74
CA PRO A 26 8.64 3.96 24.29
C PRO A 26 8.41 2.53 23.79
N SER A 27 7.55 1.80 24.49
CA SER A 27 7.07 0.49 24.05
C SER A 27 6.42 0.71 22.71
N ALA A 28 7.14 0.44 21.63
CA ALA A 28 6.55 0.33 20.30
C ALA A 28 5.53 -0.79 20.39
N GLY A 29 4.25 -0.44 20.47
CA GLY A 29 3.16 -1.39 20.29
C GLY A 29 3.40 -2.17 18.99
N PRO A 30 2.81 -3.36 18.80
CA PRO A 30 3.04 -4.18 17.62
C PRO A 30 2.82 -3.31 16.38
N SER A 31 3.91 -3.04 15.65
CA SER A 31 3.81 -2.28 14.41
C SER A 31 2.93 -3.07 13.46
N SER A 32 1.80 -2.53 13.08
CA SER A 32 0.87 -3.14 12.14
C SER A 32 1.35 -3.04 10.69
N GLN A 33 2.65 -2.84 10.48
CA GLN A 33 3.29 -2.93 9.18
C GLN A 33 3.15 -4.38 8.69
N SER A 34 2.70 -4.51 7.46
CA SER A 34 2.41 -5.82 6.88
C SER A 34 3.65 -6.69 6.63
N HIS A 35 4.86 -6.11 6.69
CA HIS A 35 6.14 -6.72 6.27
C HIS A 35 6.13 -7.23 4.80
N LEU A 36 5.13 -6.84 4.03
CA LEU A 36 5.06 -7.16 2.61
C LEU A 36 5.85 -6.13 1.79
N PRO A 37 6.34 -6.51 0.60
CA PRO A 37 7.05 -5.59 -0.28
C PRO A 37 6.23 -4.33 -0.60
N ILE A 38 6.92 -3.20 -0.73
CA ILE A 38 6.41 -1.93 -1.22
C ILE A 38 7.28 -1.52 -2.40
N PRO A 39 6.71 -1.09 -3.53
CA PRO A 39 5.27 -1.00 -3.81
C PRO A 39 4.63 -2.36 -4.09
N ARG A 40 3.29 -2.43 -3.96
CA ARG A 40 2.52 -3.61 -4.35
C ARG A 40 1.08 -3.28 -4.69
N PHE A 41 0.49 -4.04 -5.61
CA PHE A 41 -0.93 -3.91 -5.94
C PHE A 41 -1.82 -4.71 -5.01
N VAL A 42 -2.96 -4.10 -4.67
CA VAL A 42 -4.08 -4.67 -3.90
C VAL A 42 -5.39 -4.17 -4.50
N SER A 43 -6.53 -4.68 -4.03
CA SER A 43 -7.84 -4.17 -4.45
C SER A 43 -8.64 -3.58 -3.30
N LEU A 44 -9.58 -2.68 -3.61
CA LEU A 44 -10.54 -2.15 -2.65
C LEU A 44 -11.57 -3.22 -2.29
N LYS A 45 -11.89 -3.37 -1.00
CA LYS A 45 -12.91 -4.32 -0.52
C LYS A 45 -14.34 -3.83 -0.71
N SER A 46 -14.54 -2.50 -0.65
CA SER A 46 -15.85 -1.86 -0.60
C SER A 46 -16.03 -0.87 -1.74
N ASP A 47 -17.24 -0.60 -2.08
CA ASP A 47 -17.67 0.46 -2.98
C ASP A 47 -17.68 1.86 -2.32
N LYS A 48 -17.33 1.94 -1.03
CA LYS A 48 -17.17 3.21 -0.31
C LYS A 48 -15.92 3.17 0.55
N VAL A 49 -14.82 3.72 0.02
CA VAL A 49 -13.53 3.77 0.72
C VAL A 49 -13.04 5.21 0.80
N ASN A 50 -12.99 5.74 2.02
CA ASN A 50 -12.47 7.09 2.27
C ASN A 50 -10.96 7.13 2.09
N VAL A 51 -10.49 8.11 1.33
CA VAL A 51 -9.08 8.45 1.18
C VAL A 51 -8.79 9.74 1.92
N ARG A 52 -7.78 9.74 2.76
CA ARG A 52 -7.44 10.85 3.65
C ARG A 52 -6.10 11.48 3.27
N LYS A 53 -5.91 12.73 3.69
CA LYS A 53 -4.68 13.48 3.47
C LYS A 53 -3.47 12.91 4.24
N GLY A 54 -3.71 12.23 5.36
CA GLY A 54 -2.70 11.66 6.23
C GLY A 54 -3.18 10.40 6.96
N PRO A 55 -2.26 9.68 7.64
CA PRO A 55 -2.51 8.39 8.28
C PRO A 55 -3.19 8.55 9.67
N SER A 56 -4.34 9.24 9.73
CA SER A 56 -5.15 9.40 10.94
C SER A 56 -6.62 9.63 10.58
N THR A 57 -7.51 9.25 11.48
CA THR A 57 -8.95 9.55 11.37
C THR A 57 -9.25 11.04 11.43
N ASP A 58 -8.38 11.84 12.05
CA ASP A 58 -8.51 13.29 12.17
C ASP A 58 -8.13 14.04 10.89
N GLN A 59 -7.46 13.35 9.97
CA GLN A 59 -7.11 13.91 8.68
C GLN A 59 -8.34 14.03 7.77
N ALA A 60 -8.40 15.13 7.01
CA ALA A 60 -9.49 15.37 6.09
C ALA A 60 -9.61 14.25 5.04
N ILE A 61 -10.85 13.87 4.73
CA ILE A 61 -11.13 13.03 3.56
C ILE A 61 -10.96 13.91 2.32
N VAL A 62 -10.11 13.47 1.38
CA VAL A 62 -9.82 14.20 0.13
C VAL A 62 -10.68 13.70 -1.01
N TRP A 63 -11.02 12.41 -1.05
CA TRP A 63 -12.03 11.81 -1.93
C TRP A 63 -12.54 10.48 -1.37
N VAL A 64 -13.49 9.89 -2.07
CA VAL A 64 -14.06 8.58 -1.75
C VAL A 64 -14.05 7.74 -3.01
N PHE A 65 -13.45 6.56 -2.95
CA PHE A 65 -13.63 5.56 -4.01
C PHE A 65 -15.05 4.99 -3.94
N ALA A 66 -15.70 4.91 -5.10
CA ALA A 66 -17.11 4.49 -5.21
C ALA A 66 -17.30 3.15 -5.94
N ARG A 67 -16.24 2.33 -6.03
CA ARG A 67 -16.31 1.03 -6.72
C ARG A 67 -15.43 0.01 -6.00
N ALA A 68 -16.04 -1.11 -5.58
CA ALA A 68 -15.30 -2.25 -5.04
C ALA A 68 -14.42 -2.90 -6.11
N GLY A 69 -13.34 -3.53 -5.68
CA GLY A 69 -12.43 -4.25 -6.57
C GLY A 69 -11.44 -3.37 -7.34
N LEU A 70 -11.51 -2.04 -7.29
CA LEU A 70 -10.53 -1.20 -7.96
C LEU A 70 -9.10 -1.54 -7.52
N PRO A 71 -8.16 -1.77 -8.44
CA PRO A 71 -6.75 -1.95 -8.12
C PRO A 71 -6.13 -0.63 -7.71
N VAL A 72 -5.42 -0.66 -6.59
CA VAL A 72 -4.62 0.46 -6.09
C VAL A 72 -3.24 -0.05 -5.71
N GLU A 73 -2.24 0.80 -5.85
CA GLU A 73 -0.88 0.48 -5.50
C GLU A 73 -0.55 1.02 -4.10
N ILE A 74 -0.17 0.16 -3.16
CA ILE A 74 0.35 0.59 -1.85
C ILE A 74 1.79 1.07 -2.06
N ILE A 75 2.04 2.35 -1.74
CA ILE A 75 3.34 3.01 -1.90
C ILE A 75 3.99 3.37 -0.56
N ALA A 76 3.25 3.33 0.55
CA ALA A 76 3.78 3.49 1.90
C ALA A 76 2.83 2.87 2.94
N GLU A 77 3.36 2.59 4.11
CA GLU A 77 2.61 2.10 5.27
C GLU A 77 2.94 2.93 6.52
N SER A 78 1.93 3.20 7.34
CA SER A 78 2.05 3.82 8.65
C SER A 78 1.00 3.21 9.57
N ASP A 79 1.41 2.42 10.54
CA ASP A 79 0.52 1.66 11.42
C ASP A 79 -0.57 0.90 10.63
N ASN A 80 -1.83 1.18 10.91
CA ASN A 80 -2.97 0.59 10.21
C ASN A 80 -3.34 1.31 8.91
N TRP A 81 -2.56 2.28 8.47
CA TRP A 81 -2.82 3.05 7.25
C TRP A 81 -1.92 2.62 6.11
N ARG A 82 -2.46 2.69 4.90
CA ARG A 82 -1.75 2.43 3.65
C ARG A 82 -1.89 3.64 2.75
N ARG A 83 -0.78 4.20 2.30
CA ARG A 83 -0.80 5.21 1.24
C ARG A 83 -0.97 4.49 -0.06
N VAL A 84 -2.08 4.76 -0.73
CA VAL A 84 -2.43 4.12 -2.00
C VAL A 84 -2.35 5.15 -3.13
N ARG A 85 -1.98 4.67 -4.32
CA ARG A 85 -1.99 5.42 -5.56
C ARG A 85 -2.95 4.75 -6.54
N ASP A 86 -3.78 5.53 -7.21
CA ASP A 86 -4.70 5.05 -8.24
C ASP A 86 -4.09 5.08 -9.65
N SER A 87 -4.89 4.67 -10.65
CA SER A 87 -4.48 4.64 -12.06
C SER A 87 -4.30 6.03 -12.69
N GLU A 88 -4.77 7.09 -12.07
CA GLU A 88 -4.61 8.48 -12.53
C GLU A 88 -3.41 9.15 -11.87
N GLY A 89 -2.76 8.46 -10.91
CA GLY A 89 -1.60 8.94 -10.16
C GLY A 89 -1.97 9.70 -8.88
N ALA A 90 -3.27 9.84 -8.56
CA ALA A 90 -3.68 10.44 -7.30
C ALA A 90 -3.39 9.50 -6.12
N ASP A 91 -2.93 10.05 -4.98
CA ASP A 91 -2.57 9.26 -3.82
C ASP A 91 -3.13 9.82 -2.51
N GLY A 92 -3.33 8.93 -1.54
CA GLY A 92 -3.74 9.26 -0.20
C GLY A 92 -3.84 8.05 0.72
N TRP A 93 -4.29 8.26 1.95
CA TRP A 93 -4.24 7.25 2.99
C TRP A 93 -5.59 6.55 3.17
N VAL A 94 -5.54 5.23 3.18
CA VAL A 94 -6.68 4.32 3.34
C VAL A 94 -6.43 3.41 4.54
N TRP A 95 -7.47 3.11 5.32
CA TRP A 95 -7.40 2.15 6.41
C TRP A 95 -7.21 0.73 5.86
N HIS A 96 -6.24 -0.02 6.39
CA HIS A 96 -5.80 -1.31 5.82
C HIS A 96 -6.93 -2.33 5.64
N SER A 97 -7.94 -2.35 6.53
CA SER A 97 -9.04 -3.31 6.43
C SER A 97 -9.98 -3.07 5.24
N MET A 98 -9.89 -1.89 4.60
CA MET A 98 -10.59 -1.55 3.36
C MET A 98 -9.91 -2.14 2.12
N LEU A 99 -8.76 -2.78 2.29
CA LEU A 99 -7.96 -3.37 1.21
C LEU A 99 -8.00 -4.89 1.26
N SER A 100 -7.86 -5.51 0.09
CA SER A 100 -7.83 -6.96 -0.11
C SER A 100 -6.59 -7.34 -0.92
N GLY A 101 -5.95 -8.46 -0.56
CA GLY A 101 -4.88 -9.04 -1.36
C GLY A 101 -5.33 -9.63 -2.70
N ARG A 102 -6.64 -9.67 -3.00
CA ARG A 102 -7.14 -10.13 -4.30
C ARG A 102 -6.61 -9.23 -5.40
N ARG A 103 -6.04 -9.82 -6.43
CA ARG A 103 -5.49 -9.08 -7.57
C ARG A 103 -6.58 -8.81 -8.60
N THR A 104 -6.69 -7.56 -8.96
CA THR A 104 -7.58 -7.07 -10.01
C THR A 104 -6.81 -6.14 -10.92
N VAL A 105 -7.36 -5.85 -12.09
CA VAL A 105 -6.76 -4.95 -13.09
C VAL A 105 -7.79 -4.02 -13.69
N LEU A 106 -7.36 -2.84 -14.12
CA LEU A 106 -8.11 -1.97 -15.04
C LEU A 106 -7.50 -2.07 -16.43
N ILE A 107 -8.36 -2.18 -17.42
CA ILE A 107 -7.97 -2.22 -18.82
C ILE A 107 -7.62 -0.80 -19.28
N ALA A 108 -6.38 -0.60 -19.74
CA ALA A 108 -5.85 0.61 -20.39
C ALA A 108 -6.47 1.94 -19.91
N PRO A 109 -6.51 2.26 -18.59
CA PRO A 109 -7.27 3.41 -18.07
C PRO A 109 -6.71 4.77 -18.54
N TRP A 110 -5.51 4.78 -19.10
CA TRP A 110 -4.82 5.97 -19.64
C TRP A 110 -5.11 6.28 -21.12
N THR A 111 -5.79 5.37 -21.85
CA THR A 111 -5.98 5.50 -23.29
C THR A 111 -6.97 6.61 -23.63
N LYS A 112 -6.52 7.61 -24.39
CA LYS A 112 -7.30 8.76 -24.87
C LYS A 112 -6.90 9.09 -26.31
N PRO A 113 -7.84 9.10 -27.31
CA PRO A 113 -9.26 8.70 -27.17
C PRO A 113 -9.42 7.24 -26.76
N PRO A 114 -10.58 6.85 -26.20
CA PRO A 114 -10.82 5.47 -25.80
C PRO A 114 -10.70 4.51 -26.99
N GLU A 115 -9.87 3.50 -26.84
CA GLU A 115 -9.71 2.41 -27.80
C GLU A 115 -9.87 1.10 -27.06
N ASN A 116 -10.70 0.21 -27.59
CA ASN A 116 -10.94 -1.08 -26.98
C ASN A 116 -9.69 -1.96 -27.04
N VAL A 117 -9.53 -2.79 -26.03
CA VAL A 117 -8.45 -3.78 -25.94
C VAL A 117 -9.04 -5.17 -26.13
N PRO A 118 -8.58 -5.95 -27.13
CA PRO A 118 -9.10 -7.28 -27.33
C PRO A 118 -8.71 -8.25 -26.22
N LEU A 119 -9.69 -9.03 -25.78
CA LEU A 119 -9.48 -10.19 -24.92
C LEU A 119 -9.31 -11.40 -25.83
N TYR A 120 -8.14 -11.98 -25.87
CA TYR A 120 -7.79 -13.08 -26.78
C TYR A 120 -8.07 -14.45 -26.16
N ALA A 121 -8.44 -15.42 -26.99
CA ALA A 121 -8.62 -16.81 -26.55
C ALA A 121 -7.30 -17.52 -26.19
N ARG A 122 -6.15 -17.00 -26.63
CA ARG A 122 -4.79 -17.53 -26.37
C ARG A 122 -3.80 -16.37 -26.31
N LYS A 123 -2.63 -16.60 -25.74
CA LYS A 123 -1.50 -15.65 -25.63
C LYS A 123 -0.89 -15.31 -27.00
N SER A 124 -1.65 -14.69 -27.87
CA SER A 124 -1.23 -14.29 -29.21
C SER A 124 -2.18 -13.25 -29.79
N THR A 125 -1.63 -12.19 -30.37
CA THR A 125 -2.40 -11.16 -31.11
C THR A 125 -3.09 -11.68 -32.37
N GLY A 126 -2.64 -12.85 -32.90
CA GLY A 126 -3.28 -13.54 -34.01
C GLY A 126 -4.37 -14.55 -33.56
N ALA A 127 -4.66 -14.67 -32.28
CA ALA A 127 -5.73 -15.53 -31.79
C ALA A 127 -7.09 -14.87 -31.99
N SER A 128 -8.16 -15.69 -31.93
CA SER A 128 -9.53 -15.16 -31.95
C SER A 128 -9.80 -14.29 -30.75
N THR A 129 -10.50 -13.17 -30.96
CA THR A 129 -10.98 -12.28 -29.92
C THR A 129 -12.21 -12.88 -29.28
N VAL A 130 -12.22 -12.97 -27.94
CA VAL A 130 -13.34 -13.43 -27.10
C VAL A 130 -14.28 -12.27 -26.83
N ALA A 131 -13.72 -11.10 -26.53
CA ALA A 131 -14.46 -9.87 -26.25
C ALA A 131 -13.58 -8.65 -26.53
N GLU A 132 -14.23 -7.50 -26.77
CA GLU A 132 -13.58 -6.19 -26.85
C GLU A 132 -13.82 -5.43 -25.56
N LEU A 133 -12.74 -5.10 -24.85
CA LEU A 133 -12.76 -4.48 -23.53
C LEU A 133 -12.58 -2.98 -23.64
N ALA A 134 -13.54 -2.22 -23.16
CA ALA A 134 -13.39 -0.77 -23.07
C ALA A 134 -12.35 -0.36 -22.01
N PRO A 135 -11.64 0.76 -22.18
CA PRO A 135 -10.77 1.34 -21.16
C PRO A 135 -11.49 1.53 -19.83
N GLY A 136 -10.82 1.21 -18.72
CA GLY A 136 -11.37 1.28 -17.37
C GLY A 136 -12.29 0.12 -16.96
N VAL A 137 -12.46 -0.89 -17.82
CA VAL A 137 -13.11 -2.15 -17.43
C VAL A 137 -12.28 -2.83 -16.35
N LEU A 138 -12.95 -3.31 -15.30
CA LEU A 138 -12.36 -4.02 -14.17
C LEU A 138 -12.38 -5.52 -14.45
N GLY A 139 -11.23 -6.17 -14.33
CA GLY A 139 -11.08 -7.63 -14.44
C GLY A 139 -10.43 -8.25 -13.21
N ASN A 140 -10.74 -9.53 -12.95
CA ASN A 140 -9.99 -10.32 -12.00
C ASN A 140 -8.72 -10.86 -12.68
N LEU A 141 -7.58 -10.68 -12.03
CA LEU A 141 -6.32 -11.23 -12.48
C LEU A 141 -6.21 -12.68 -12.02
N LEU A 142 -6.03 -13.60 -12.95
CA LEU A 142 -5.84 -15.04 -12.67
C LEU A 142 -4.36 -15.39 -12.66
N SER A 143 -3.63 -15.02 -13.71
CA SER A 143 -2.19 -15.25 -13.83
C SER A 143 -1.53 -14.25 -14.78
N CYS A 144 -0.21 -14.06 -14.67
CA CYS A 144 0.63 -13.36 -15.64
C CYS A 144 1.96 -14.10 -15.82
N ASP A 145 2.51 -14.07 -17.03
CA ASP A 145 3.81 -14.68 -17.34
C ASP A 145 4.92 -13.67 -17.66
N GLY A 146 4.64 -12.38 -17.49
CA GLY A 146 5.53 -11.27 -17.79
C GLY A 146 5.21 -10.56 -19.11
N GLU A 147 4.46 -11.18 -20.02
CA GLU A 147 4.03 -10.61 -21.29
C GLU A 147 2.50 -10.61 -21.42
N TRP A 148 1.86 -11.71 -21.01
CA TRP A 148 0.43 -11.92 -21.10
C TRP A 148 -0.18 -12.17 -19.72
N CYS A 149 -1.36 -11.63 -19.48
CA CYS A 149 -2.15 -11.90 -18.29
C CYS A 149 -3.45 -12.59 -18.67
N GLU A 150 -3.80 -13.63 -17.92
CA GLU A 150 -5.11 -14.29 -17.97
C GLU A 150 -6.05 -13.54 -17.05
N LEU A 151 -7.20 -13.16 -17.58
CA LEU A 151 -8.23 -12.39 -16.89
C LEU A 151 -9.55 -13.12 -16.89
N SER A 152 -10.36 -12.87 -15.85
CA SER A 152 -11.79 -13.16 -15.85
C SER A 152 -12.56 -11.85 -15.66
N ILE A 153 -13.49 -11.59 -16.59
CA ILE A 153 -14.31 -10.37 -16.64
C ILE A 153 -15.74 -10.82 -16.91
N ASP A 154 -16.61 -10.66 -15.92
CA ASP A 154 -17.97 -11.22 -15.94
C ASP A 154 -17.95 -12.71 -16.32
N ASP A 155 -18.62 -13.09 -17.42
CA ASP A 155 -18.69 -14.47 -17.92
C ASP A 155 -17.59 -14.83 -18.92
N TYR A 156 -16.66 -13.89 -19.21
CA TYR A 156 -15.58 -14.08 -20.17
C TYR A 156 -14.24 -14.35 -19.47
N SER A 157 -13.44 -15.21 -20.07
CA SER A 157 -12.05 -15.41 -19.67
C SER A 157 -11.15 -15.43 -20.91
N GLY A 158 -9.94 -14.91 -20.78
CA GLY A 158 -8.97 -14.85 -21.86
C GLY A 158 -7.72 -14.08 -21.50
N PHE A 159 -6.96 -13.73 -22.52
CA PHE A 159 -5.62 -13.16 -22.38
C PHE A 159 -5.55 -11.73 -22.90
N VAL A 160 -4.86 -10.88 -22.14
CA VAL A 160 -4.55 -9.48 -22.49
C VAL A 160 -3.05 -9.27 -22.35
N GLN A 161 -2.45 -8.47 -23.21
CA GLN A 161 -1.06 -8.06 -23.05
C GLN A 161 -0.88 -7.25 -21.76
N GLN A 162 0.16 -7.55 -21.01
CA GLN A 162 0.38 -6.99 -19.67
C GLN A 162 0.55 -5.47 -19.67
N ASP A 163 1.11 -4.91 -20.74
CA ASP A 163 1.29 -3.46 -20.93
C ASP A 163 -0.03 -2.67 -21.09
N LYS A 164 -1.15 -3.37 -21.29
CA LYS A 164 -2.51 -2.79 -21.35
C LYS A 164 -3.23 -2.77 -20.02
N LEU A 165 -2.55 -3.13 -18.91
CA LEU A 165 -3.18 -3.34 -17.62
C LEU A 165 -2.60 -2.41 -16.54
N TRP A 166 -3.48 -1.78 -15.76
CA TRP A 166 -3.16 -1.22 -14.45
C TRP A 166 -3.51 -2.24 -13.37
N GLY A 167 -2.63 -2.50 -12.44
CA GLY A 167 -2.80 -3.52 -11.40
C GLY A 167 -1.74 -4.62 -11.44
N VAL A 168 -0.82 -4.54 -12.40
CA VAL A 168 0.36 -5.41 -12.55
C VAL A 168 1.58 -4.56 -12.90
N TYR A 169 2.76 -5.02 -12.48
CA TYR A 169 4.03 -4.40 -12.87
C TYR A 169 4.51 -4.96 -14.21
N LYS A 170 5.34 -4.18 -14.89
CA LYS A 170 6.03 -4.67 -16.09
C LYS A 170 6.81 -5.94 -15.75
N ASP A 171 6.71 -6.93 -16.60
CA ASP A 171 7.40 -8.24 -16.50
C ASP A 171 7.05 -9.02 -15.20
N GLU A 172 5.99 -8.65 -14.48
CA GLU A 172 5.53 -9.35 -13.28
C GLU A 172 4.96 -10.72 -13.63
N VAL A 173 5.39 -11.75 -12.88
CA VAL A 173 4.82 -13.10 -12.96
C VAL A 173 3.90 -13.32 -11.77
N VAL A 174 2.63 -13.62 -12.05
CA VAL A 174 1.58 -13.94 -11.07
C VAL A 174 1.08 -15.34 -11.30
N LYS A 175 1.09 -16.16 -10.25
CA LYS A 175 0.67 -17.56 -10.27
C LYS A 175 -0.61 -17.77 -9.48
#